data_efa04768fa29c2f13a96523a194ae587
#
_entry.id   efa04768fa29c2f13a96523a194ae587
#
_cell.length_a   1.000
_cell.length_b   1.000
_cell.length_c   1.000
_cell.angle_alpha   90.00
_cell.angle_beta   90.00
_cell.angle_gamma   90.00
#
_symmetry.space_group_name_H-M   'P 1'
#
loop_
_entity.id
_entity.type
_entity.pdbx_description
1 polymer ?
#
loop_
_entity_poly.entity_id
_entity_poly.type
_entity_poly.pdbx_seq_one_letter_code
_entity_poly.pdbx_strand_id
1 'polypeptide(L)'
;MFEIEKTKYKLGAYVSNCDLSKQLGEKEFELLYQALSEYEVLFFRDQHISHEDHRRLASLFGEMQTHPAYPTVEGFPEITILENDEQNPSKIEEWHTDMTFKRNPPLGSILIGKIIPETGGDTLFSTLSKAYDDLNDDWKIKLENMNAIHSFEFGFKESLAEEGGRERLAQALEENPPVSHPVIKKHPVTGRKIIFVNKLFTSHIEGDDESGSILKFLFEHIHQDKYQCRFSWENNSIAFWDNRSVLHKPVN
;
A
#
# COMPACT_ATOMS: atom_id res chain seq x y z
N MET A 1 -8.00 -26.01 8.43
CA MET A 1 -6.95 -25.02 8.79
C MET A 1 -6.28 -24.65 7.50
N PHE A 2 -6.18 -23.38 7.15
CA PHE A 2 -5.52 -22.93 5.93
C PHE A 2 -3.98 -23.08 6.03
N GLU A 3 -3.33 -23.10 4.88
CA GLU A 3 -1.89 -23.26 4.76
C GLU A 3 -1.28 -21.94 4.26
N ILE A 4 -0.08 -21.61 4.72
CA ILE A 4 0.64 -20.41 4.33
C ILE A 4 1.97 -20.84 3.74
N GLU A 5 2.17 -20.54 2.46
CA GLU A 5 3.39 -20.85 1.73
C GLU A 5 4.10 -19.57 1.33
N LYS A 6 5.32 -19.38 1.84
CA LYS A 6 6.16 -18.23 1.52
C LYS A 6 6.51 -18.23 0.02
N THR A 7 6.50 -17.06 -0.61
CA THR A 7 7.02 -16.90 -1.95
C THR A 7 8.55 -17.13 -2.00
N LYS A 8 9.10 -17.27 -3.20
CA LYS A 8 10.57 -17.31 -3.39
C LYS A 8 11.27 -15.96 -3.15
N TYR A 9 10.51 -14.89 -2.93
CA TYR A 9 10.98 -13.53 -2.75
C TYR A 9 11.21 -13.20 -1.26
N LYS A 10 11.72 -11.99 -0.98
CA LYS A 10 11.95 -11.52 0.40
C LYS A 10 10.66 -11.19 1.16
N LEU A 11 9.54 -11.01 0.44
CA LEU A 11 8.19 -10.77 0.98
C LEU A 11 7.16 -11.62 0.24
N GLY A 12 5.97 -11.69 0.82
CA GLY A 12 4.80 -12.34 0.24
C GLY A 12 4.64 -13.81 0.63
N ALA A 13 3.39 -14.20 0.84
CA ALA A 13 2.99 -15.59 1.03
C ALA A 13 1.64 -15.87 0.37
N TYR A 14 1.46 -17.08 -0.18
CA TYR A 14 0.17 -17.58 -0.62
C TYR A 14 -0.56 -18.23 0.55
N VAL A 15 -1.86 -17.96 0.66
CA VAL A 15 -2.75 -18.58 1.63
C VAL A 15 -3.73 -19.48 0.86
N SER A 16 -3.67 -20.77 1.12
CA SER A 16 -4.54 -21.77 0.52
C SER A 16 -5.47 -22.41 1.55
N ASN A 17 -6.53 -23.07 1.08
CA ASN A 17 -7.57 -23.68 1.93
C ASN A 17 -8.26 -22.67 2.87
N CYS A 18 -8.30 -21.39 2.49
CA CYS A 18 -8.95 -20.30 3.19
C CYS A 18 -10.10 -19.76 2.32
N ASP A 19 -11.32 -19.84 2.81
CA ASP A 19 -12.52 -19.32 2.14
C ASP A 19 -12.94 -18.01 2.85
N LEU A 20 -12.61 -16.89 2.27
CA LEU A 20 -12.88 -15.55 2.84
C LEU A 20 -14.35 -15.13 2.75
N SER A 21 -15.22 -15.90 2.05
CA SER A 21 -16.67 -15.73 2.12
C SER A 21 -17.25 -16.14 3.48
N LYS A 22 -16.50 -16.88 4.28
CA LYS A 22 -16.88 -17.33 5.60
C LYS A 22 -16.31 -16.43 6.70
N GLN A 23 -16.96 -16.45 7.85
CA GLN A 23 -16.45 -15.79 9.03
C GLN A 23 -15.21 -16.53 9.54
N LEU A 24 -14.11 -15.80 9.72
CA LEU A 24 -12.91 -16.32 10.34
C LEU A 24 -13.13 -16.50 11.84
N GLY A 25 -12.67 -17.64 12.36
CA GLY A 25 -12.56 -17.84 13.81
C GLY A 25 -11.40 -17.02 14.39
N GLU A 26 -11.39 -16.83 15.71
CA GLU A 26 -10.35 -16.06 16.40
C GLU A 26 -8.93 -16.54 16.06
N LYS A 27 -8.71 -17.86 16.11
CA LYS A 27 -7.40 -18.45 15.78
C LYS A 27 -6.99 -18.24 14.31
N GLU A 28 -7.95 -18.24 13.39
CA GLU A 28 -7.72 -18.03 11.98
C GLU A 28 -7.35 -16.56 11.71
N PHE A 29 -8.07 -15.65 12.37
CA PHE A 29 -7.73 -14.21 12.33
C PHE A 29 -6.31 -13.95 12.88
N GLU A 30 -5.99 -14.47 14.08
CA GLU A 30 -4.66 -14.32 14.67
C GLU A 30 -3.55 -14.83 13.74
N LEU A 31 -3.77 -16.00 13.12
CA LEU A 31 -2.81 -16.58 12.19
C LEU A 31 -2.62 -15.71 10.93
N LEU A 32 -3.72 -15.18 10.35
CA LEU A 32 -3.64 -14.26 9.22
C LEU A 32 -2.96 -12.93 9.60
N TYR A 33 -3.26 -12.39 10.77
CA TYR A 33 -2.66 -11.14 11.24
C TYR A 33 -1.15 -11.28 11.47
N GLN A 34 -0.73 -12.41 12.07
CA GLN A 34 0.69 -12.73 12.22
C GLN A 34 1.37 -12.94 10.88
N ALA A 35 0.73 -13.67 9.96
CA ALA A 35 1.25 -13.90 8.63
C ALA A 35 1.40 -12.60 7.82
N LEU A 36 0.42 -11.70 7.87
CA LEU A 36 0.49 -10.39 7.23
C LEU A 36 1.68 -9.59 7.76
N SER A 37 1.86 -9.57 9.08
CA SER A 37 2.96 -8.85 9.72
C SER A 37 4.33 -9.46 9.41
N GLU A 38 4.42 -10.78 9.22
CA GLU A 38 5.68 -11.48 8.93
C GLU A 38 6.05 -11.43 7.45
N TYR A 39 5.07 -11.70 6.57
CA TYR A 39 5.28 -11.79 5.11
C TYR A 39 4.98 -10.49 4.38
N GLU A 40 4.37 -9.51 5.03
CA GLU A 40 4.07 -8.15 4.57
C GLU A 40 3.00 -8.07 3.46
N VAL A 41 2.79 -9.14 2.68
CA VAL A 41 1.67 -9.29 1.74
C VAL A 41 1.21 -10.74 1.67
N LEU A 42 -0.12 -10.93 1.66
CA LEU A 42 -0.78 -12.23 1.52
C LEU A 42 -1.55 -12.29 0.21
N PHE A 43 -1.44 -13.41 -0.50
CA PHE A 43 -2.10 -13.66 -1.76
C PHE A 43 -3.08 -14.82 -1.61
N PHE A 44 -4.29 -14.62 -2.12
CA PHE A 44 -5.34 -15.64 -2.14
C PHE A 44 -5.82 -15.83 -3.57
N ARG A 45 -6.08 -17.07 -3.96
CA ARG A 45 -6.66 -17.42 -5.25
C ARG A 45 -8.12 -17.86 -5.07
N ASP A 46 -8.91 -17.73 -6.12
CA ASP A 46 -10.26 -18.27 -6.22
C ASP A 46 -11.20 -17.85 -5.07
N GLN A 47 -11.22 -16.57 -4.75
CA GLN A 47 -12.02 -16.00 -3.66
C GLN A 47 -13.32 -15.38 -4.18
N HIS A 48 -14.42 -16.11 -4.07
CA HIS A 48 -15.76 -15.66 -4.48
C HIS A 48 -16.48 -14.97 -3.31
N ILE A 49 -16.09 -13.74 -3.02
CA ILE A 49 -16.63 -12.96 -1.90
C ILE A 49 -17.53 -11.82 -2.39
N SER A 50 -18.58 -11.53 -1.61
CA SER A 50 -19.45 -10.36 -1.76
C SER A 50 -18.81 -9.10 -1.20
N HIS A 51 -19.43 -7.94 -1.41
CA HIS A 51 -18.99 -6.68 -0.78
C HIS A 51 -19.17 -6.74 0.75
N GLU A 52 -20.19 -7.41 1.25
CA GLU A 52 -20.40 -7.67 2.68
C GLU A 52 -19.28 -8.52 3.28
N ASP A 53 -18.85 -9.56 2.57
CA ASP A 53 -17.74 -10.41 3.00
C ASP A 53 -16.43 -9.62 3.02
N HIS A 54 -16.19 -8.79 2.01
CA HIS A 54 -15.02 -7.91 1.93
C HIS A 54 -14.99 -6.92 3.11
N ARG A 55 -16.12 -6.22 3.37
CA ARG A 55 -16.29 -5.33 4.53
C ARG A 55 -16.06 -6.08 5.84
N ARG A 56 -16.67 -7.24 6.02
CA ARG A 56 -16.51 -8.08 7.21
C ARG A 56 -15.05 -8.45 7.43
N LEU A 57 -14.35 -8.91 6.39
CA LEU A 57 -12.92 -9.23 6.47
C LEU A 57 -12.10 -8.01 6.90
N ALA A 58 -12.26 -6.89 6.21
CA ALA A 58 -11.51 -5.66 6.50
C ALA A 58 -11.74 -5.17 7.94
N SER A 59 -12.99 -5.24 8.46
CA SER A 59 -13.34 -4.80 9.81
C SER A 59 -12.62 -5.55 10.93
N LEU A 60 -12.12 -6.77 10.68
CA LEU A 60 -11.33 -7.53 11.65
C LEU A 60 -9.95 -6.90 11.89
N PHE A 61 -9.41 -6.15 10.92
CA PHE A 61 -8.05 -5.59 10.96
C PHE A 61 -8.01 -4.13 11.45
N GLY A 62 -9.15 -3.49 11.62
CA GLY A 62 -9.22 -2.13 12.15
C GLY A 62 -10.33 -1.27 11.55
N GLU A 63 -10.24 0.02 11.81
CA GLU A 63 -11.18 1.00 11.27
C GLU A 63 -10.96 1.16 9.76
N MET A 64 -12.05 1.01 9.00
CA MET A 64 -12.02 1.17 7.55
C MET A 64 -11.99 2.66 7.17
N GLN A 65 -11.27 2.96 6.10
CA GLN A 65 -11.14 4.32 5.60
C GLN A 65 -11.70 4.44 4.18
N THR A 66 -12.34 5.58 3.90
CA THR A 66 -12.78 5.94 2.55
C THR A 66 -11.68 6.71 1.83
N HIS A 67 -11.41 6.35 0.57
CA HIS A 67 -10.45 7.08 -0.24
C HIS A 67 -11.06 8.37 -0.80
N PRO A 68 -10.43 9.54 -0.60
CA PRO A 68 -11.06 10.83 -0.92
C PRO A 68 -11.15 11.17 -2.41
N ALA A 69 -10.43 10.44 -3.28
CA ALA A 69 -10.30 10.80 -4.70
C ALA A 69 -10.89 9.78 -5.69
N TYR A 70 -11.36 8.62 -5.22
CA TYR A 70 -11.85 7.56 -6.10
C TYR A 70 -13.34 7.24 -5.87
N PRO A 71 -14.06 6.74 -6.90
CA PRO A 71 -15.40 6.24 -6.74
C PRO A 71 -15.44 5.02 -5.83
N THR A 72 -16.56 4.83 -5.16
CA THR A 72 -16.80 3.72 -4.23
C THR A 72 -17.99 2.89 -4.64
N VAL A 73 -18.09 1.69 -4.13
CA VAL A 73 -19.24 0.81 -4.34
C VAL A 73 -20.45 1.40 -3.61
N GLU A 74 -21.63 1.43 -4.26
CA GLU A 74 -22.87 1.90 -3.65
C GLU A 74 -23.18 1.08 -2.37
N GLY A 75 -23.43 1.79 -1.27
CA GLY A 75 -23.66 1.18 0.05
C GLY A 75 -22.38 0.73 0.79
N PHE A 76 -21.18 0.86 0.16
CA PHE A 76 -19.90 0.46 0.72
C PHE A 76 -18.82 1.52 0.48
N PRO A 77 -18.89 2.67 1.15
CA PRO A 77 -18.00 3.81 0.89
C PRO A 77 -16.51 3.48 1.16
N GLU A 78 -16.22 2.45 1.93
CA GLU A 78 -14.87 1.95 2.19
C GLU A 78 -14.31 1.04 1.08
N ILE A 79 -15.14 0.62 0.11
CA ILE A 79 -14.71 -0.18 -1.03
C ILE A 79 -14.53 0.73 -2.24
N THR A 80 -13.28 1.01 -2.56
CA THR A 80 -12.89 1.82 -3.72
C THR A 80 -12.94 1.00 -4.99
N ILE A 81 -13.48 1.58 -6.07
CA ILE A 81 -13.47 0.99 -7.40
C ILE A 81 -12.24 1.51 -8.16
N LEU A 82 -11.38 0.59 -8.56
CA LEU A 82 -10.24 0.85 -9.44
C LEU A 82 -10.53 0.20 -10.80
N GLU A 83 -10.96 0.99 -11.75
CA GLU A 83 -11.27 0.55 -13.12
C GLU A 83 -10.40 1.32 -14.10
N ASN A 84 -9.63 0.57 -14.89
CA ASN A 84 -8.74 1.12 -15.91
C ASN A 84 -8.99 0.37 -17.23
N ASP A 85 -8.99 1.11 -18.32
CA ASP A 85 -9.09 0.59 -19.68
C ASP A 85 -8.18 1.39 -20.63
N GLU A 86 -8.18 1.05 -21.92
CA GLU A 86 -7.37 1.76 -22.92
C GLU A 86 -7.74 3.25 -23.07
N GLN A 87 -8.98 3.64 -22.74
CA GLN A 87 -9.45 5.02 -22.82
C GLN A 87 -9.21 5.78 -21.51
N ASN A 88 -9.18 5.05 -20.39
CA ASN A 88 -8.95 5.58 -19.03
C ASN A 88 -7.81 4.78 -18.37
N PRO A 89 -6.56 4.96 -18.79
CA PRO A 89 -5.43 4.26 -18.19
C PRO A 89 -5.22 4.66 -16.73
N SER A 90 -4.55 3.80 -15.98
CA SER A 90 -4.17 4.12 -14.60
C SER A 90 -3.35 5.40 -14.54
N LYS A 91 -3.76 6.33 -13.67
CA LYS A 91 -3.01 7.57 -13.39
C LYS A 91 -1.95 7.39 -12.30
N ILE A 92 -2.00 6.27 -11.59
CA ILE A 92 -1.02 5.95 -10.55
C ILE A 92 -0.10 4.87 -11.07
N GLU A 93 1.07 5.30 -11.54
CA GLU A 93 2.12 4.42 -12.05
C GLU A 93 3.37 4.42 -11.15
N GLU A 94 3.35 5.21 -10.09
CA GLU A 94 4.49 5.39 -9.20
C GLU A 94 4.43 4.45 -7.99
N TRP A 95 5.59 4.07 -7.48
CA TRP A 95 5.72 3.35 -6.23
C TRP A 95 5.12 4.13 -5.07
N HIS A 96 4.19 3.52 -4.34
CA HIS A 96 3.53 4.16 -3.21
C HIS A 96 3.12 3.18 -2.12
N THR A 97 2.80 3.74 -0.98
CA THR A 97 2.03 3.15 0.10
C THR A 97 0.75 3.97 0.22
N ASP A 98 -0.38 3.32 0.39
CA ASP A 98 -1.68 3.98 0.39
C ASP A 98 -1.81 5.04 1.47
N MET A 99 -2.37 6.16 1.07
CA MET A 99 -2.87 7.24 1.94
C MET A 99 -1.85 7.73 2.98
N THR A 100 -0.54 7.71 2.68
CA THR A 100 0.49 8.21 3.61
C THR A 100 0.41 9.71 3.86
N PHE A 101 -0.40 10.43 3.08
CA PHE A 101 -0.78 11.83 3.33
C PHE A 101 -1.73 12.00 4.53
N LYS A 102 -2.24 10.92 5.13
CA LYS A 102 -3.01 10.99 6.38
C LYS A 102 -2.08 10.89 7.59
N ARG A 103 -2.48 11.55 8.69
CA ARG A 103 -1.76 11.47 9.97
C ARG A 103 -1.67 10.02 10.47
N ASN A 104 -2.78 9.27 10.30
CA ASN A 104 -2.89 7.85 10.60
C ASN A 104 -3.23 7.10 9.32
N PRO A 105 -2.25 6.66 8.54
CA PRO A 105 -2.50 5.85 7.35
C PRO A 105 -3.18 4.52 7.70
N PRO A 106 -3.93 3.91 6.77
CA PRO A 106 -4.56 2.62 7.01
C PRO A 106 -3.52 1.53 7.30
N LEU A 107 -3.89 0.55 8.14
CA LEU A 107 -3.04 -0.60 8.47
C LEU A 107 -2.60 -1.34 7.19
N GLY A 108 -3.55 -1.58 6.29
CA GLY A 108 -3.33 -2.34 5.08
C GLY A 108 -4.43 -2.10 4.06
N SER A 109 -4.31 -2.72 2.91
CA SER A 109 -5.32 -2.67 1.86
C SER A 109 -5.60 -4.07 1.34
N ILE A 110 -6.87 -4.34 1.08
CA ILE A 110 -7.36 -5.61 0.53
C ILE A 110 -7.91 -5.31 -0.87
N LEU A 111 -7.23 -5.78 -1.89
CA LEU A 111 -7.66 -5.60 -3.28
C LEU A 111 -8.14 -6.92 -3.87
N ILE A 112 -9.28 -6.87 -4.58
CA ILE A 112 -9.86 -8.02 -5.27
C ILE A 112 -9.82 -7.77 -6.77
N GLY A 113 -9.22 -8.68 -7.53
CA GLY A 113 -9.23 -8.66 -8.98
C GLY A 113 -10.56 -9.22 -9.52
N LYS A 114 -11.38 -8.40 -10.15
CA LYS A 114 -12.67 -8.80 -10.74
C LYS A 114 -12.60 -8.99 -12.24
N ILE A 115 -11.96 -8.07 -12.94
CA ILE A 115 -11.74 -8.13 -14.38
C ILE A 115 -10.23 -7.98 -14.58
N ILE A 116 -9.61 -9.02 -15.10
CA ILE A 116 -8.16 -9.07 -15.29
C ILE A 116 -7.88 -9.19 -16.78
N PRO A 117 -7.01 -8.35 -17.36
CA PRO A 117 -6.63 -8.46 -18.76
C PRO A 117 -5.82 -9.74 -19.02
N GLU A 118 -5.81 -10.22 -20.25
CA GLU A 118 -4.99 -11.38 -20.65
C GLU A 118 -3.49 -11.12 -20.49
N THR A 119 -3.06 -9.87 -20.63
CA THR A 119 -1.66 -9.45 -20.50
C THR A 119 -1.55 -8.14 -19.73
N GLY A 120 -0.51 -7.99 -18.92
CA GLY A 120 -0.31 -6.81 -18.07
C GLY A 120 -1.16 -6.84 -16.80
N GLY A 121 -1.29 -5.71 -16.15
CA GLY A 121 -2.10 -5.54 -14.95
C GLY A 121 -1.52 -6.16 -13.67
N ASP A 122 -0.30 -6.68 -13.70
CA ASP A 122 0.37 -7.21 -12.50
C ASP A 122 0.62 -6.11 -11.46
N THR A 123 0.87 -6.51 -10.23
CA THR A 123 1.30 -5.59 -9.17
C THR A 123 2.67 -6.01 -8.65
N LEU A 124 3.58 -5.04 -8.56
CA LEU A 124 4.84 -5.18 -7.85
C LEU A 124 4.67 -4.71 -6.41
N PHE A 125 5.22 -5.46 -5.47
CA PHE A 125 5.33 -5.11 -4.05
C PHE A 125 6.80 -5.02 -3.67
N SER A 126 7.19 -4.08 -2.80
CA SER A 126 8.56 -3.91 -2.33
C SER A 126 8.61 -3.78 -0.81
N THR A 127 9.48 -4.55 -0.14
CA THR A 127 9.61 -4.54 1.32
C THR A 127 10.50 -3.41 1.81
N LEU A 128 9.94 -2.51 2.61
CA LEU A 128 10.64 -1.39 3.22
C LEU A 128 11.47 -1.81 4.44
N SER A 129 11.12 -2.94 5.08
CA SER A 129 11.87 -3.46 6.21
C SER A 129 13.22 -4.05 5.79
N LYS A 130 13.24 -4.84 4.71
CA LYS A 130 14.49 -5.41 4.18
C LYS A 130 15.37 -4.35 3.51
N ALA A 131 14.75 -3.34 2.91
CA ALA A 131 15.48 -2.19 2.41
C ALA A 131 16.18 -1.41 3.54
N TYR A 132 15.53 -1.24 4.70
CA TYR A 132 16.16 -0.66 5.88
C TYR A 132 17.33 -1.51 6.40
N ASP A 133 17.15 -2.83 6.50
CA ASP A 133 18.19 -3.74 6.98
C ASP A 133 19.48 -3.62 6.16
N ASP A 134 19.36 -3.45 4.84
CA ASP A 134 20.46 -3.35 3.87
C ASP A 134 21.11 -1.94 3.80
N LEU A 135 20.59 -0.92 4.49
CA LEU A 135 21.27 0.38 4.61
C LEU A 135 22.58 0.22 5.39
N ASN A 136 23.61 0.95 5.01
CA ASN A 136 24.82 1.05 5.84
C ASN A 136 24.55 1.89 7.12
N ASP A 137 25.44 1.81 8.10
CA ASP A 137 25.25 2.45 9.40
C ASP A 137 25.20 3.98 9.32
N ASP A 138 25.97 4.59 8.41
CA ASP A 138 25.98 6.05 8.21
C ASP A 138 24.60 6.56 7.78
N TRP A 139 23.94 5.86 6.83
CA TRP A 139 22.59 6.18 6.41
C TRP A 139 21.58 5.92 7.52
N LYS A 140 21.68 4.82 8.25
CA LYS A 140 20.78 4.53 9.40
C LYS A 140 20.87 5.64 10.45
N ILE A 141 22.06 6.10 10.79
CA ILE A 141 22.29 7.20 11.73
C ILE A 141 21.73 8.52 11.17
N LYS A 142 22.04 8.84 9.89
CA LYS A 142 21.58 10.08 9.25
C LYS A 142 20.05 10.19 9.25
N LEU A 143 19.35 9.10 8.93
CA LEU A 143 17.89 9.09 8.75
C LEU A 143 17.08 8.96 10.05
N GLU A 144 17.68 8.54 11.16
CA GLU A 144 16.99 8.17 12.42
C GLU A 144 16.08 9.29 12.97
N ASN A 145 16.48 10.54 12.83
CA ASN A 145 15.74 11.70 13.36
C ASN A 145 15.14 12.59 12.27
N MET A 146 15.14 12.14 11.01
CA MET A 146 14.57 12.90 9.92
C MET A 146 13.08 12.65 9.80
N ASN A 147 12.34 13.71 9.47
CA ASN A 147 10.94 13.63 9.06
C ASN A 147 10.80 13.99 7.58
N ALA A 148 9.80 13.41 6.95
CA ALA A 148 9.42 13.73 5.58
C ALA A 148 7.97 14.22 5.53
N ILE A 149 7.72 15.19 4.65
CA ILE A 149 6.38 15.72 4.42
C ILE A 149 5.68 14.89 3.34
N HIS A 150 4.51 14.35 3.70
CA HIS A 150 3.61 13.63 2.81
C HIS A 150 2.40 14.49 2.51
N SER A 151 2.02 14.60 1.24
CA SER A 151 0.99 15.54 0.79
C SER A 151 0.04 14.89 -0.20
N PHE A 152 -1.27 15.08 0.04
CA PHE A 152 -2.31 14.74 -0.91
C PHE A 152 -2.16 15.58 -2.18
N GLU A 153 -1.96 16.89 -2.07
CA GLU A 153 -1.79 17.80 -3.21
C GLU A 153 -0.61 17.38 -4.09
N PHE A 154 0.51 16.99 -3.49
CA PHE A 154 1.69 16.52 -4.23
C PHE A 154 1.40 15.24 -5.00
N GLY A 155 0.73 14.26 -4.38
CA GLY A 155 0.41 12.97 -5.00
C GLY A 155 -0.63 13.06 -6.12
N PHE A 156 -1.59 13.98 -6.00
CA PHE A 156 -2.66 14.18 -6.98
C PHE A 156 -2.45 15.41 -7.89
N LYS A 157 -1.21 15.89 -8.01
CA LYS A 157 -0.87 17.10 -8.78
C LYS A 157 -1.36 17.05 -10.24
N GLU A 158 -1.34 15.89 -10.88
CA GLU A 158 -1.82 15.71 -12.26
C GLU A 158 -3.35 15.83 -12.33
N SER A 159 -4.08 15.13 -11.44
CA SER A 159 -5.53 15.25 -11.35
C SER A 159 -6.00 16.65 -10.96
N LEU A 160 -5.21 17.37 -10.16
CA LEU A 160 -5.48 18.76 -9.78
C LEU A 160 -5.21 19.76 -10.92
N ALA A 161 -4.32 19.41 -11.85
CA ALA A 161 -4.01 20.22 -13.03
C ALA A 161 -5.04 20.06 -14.17
N GLU A 162 -5.90 19.04 -14.12
CA GLU A 162 -7.00 18.85 -15.06
C GLU A 162 -8.04 19.98 -14.94
N GLU A 163 -8.78 20.23 -16.03
CA GLU A 163 -9.91 21.16 -15.99
C GLU A 163 -10.94 20.74 -14.94
N GLY A 164 -11.31 21.65 -14.02
CA GLY A 164 -12.20 21.36 -12.89
C GLY A 164 -11.59 20.44 -11.80
N GLY A 165 -10.31 20.07 -11.90
CA GLY A 165 -9.67 19.15 -10.96
C GLY A 165 -9.61 19.68 -9.53
N ARG A 166 -9.29 20.99 -9.36
CA ARG A 166 -9.24 21.61 -8.03
C ARG A 166 -10.64 21.73 -7.38
N GLU A 167 -11.68 22.04 -8.14
CA GLU A 167 -13.06 22.10 -7.65
C GLU A 167 -13.53 20.68 -7.23
N ARG A 168 -13.25 19.69 -8.06
CA ARG A 168 -13.62 18.28 -7.79
C ARG A 168 -12.96 17.75 -6.52
N LEU A 169 -11.70 18.13 -6.26
CA LEU A 169 -10.91 17.65 -5.12
C LEU A 169 -10.80 18.68 -3.99
N ALA A 170 -11.58 19.77 -4.00
CA ALA A 170 -11.47 20.85 -3.01
C ALA A 170 -11.65 20.37 -1.57
N GLN A 171 -12.65 19.53 -1.31
CA GLN A 171 -12.89 18.96 0.01
C GLN A 171 -11.73 18.04 0.44
N ALA A 172 -11.24 17.20 -0.47
CA ALA A 172 -10.10 16.31 -0.19
C ALA A 172 -8.83 17.09 0.15
N LEU A 173 -8.58 18.22 -0.51
CA LEU A 173 -7.45 19.12 -0.19
C LEU A 173 -7.58 19.73 1.21
N GLU A 174 -8.78 20.21 1.57
CA GLU A 174 -9.05 20.80 2.88
C GLU A 174 -8.92 19.79 4.02
N GLU A 175 -9.44 18.57 3.81
CA GLU A 175 -9.41 17.50 4.81
C GLU A 175 -8.04 16.80 4.96
N ASN A 176 -7.16 16.95 3.96
CA ASN A 176 -5.85 16.29 3.95
C ASN A 176 -4.70 17.29 3.73
N PRO A 177 -4.46 18.21 4.69
CA PRO A 177 -3.28 19.06 4.65
C PRO A 177 -1.99 18.21 4.74
N PRO A 178 -0.85 18.73 4.27
CA PRO A 178 0.43 18.01 4.38
C PRO A 178 0.72 17.56 5.81
N VAL A 179 1.25 16.36 5.96
CA VAL A 179 1.59 15.76 7.25
C VAL A 179 3.06 15.37 7.31
N SER A 180 3.64 15.49 8.51
CA SER A 180 5.01 15.06 8.79
C SER A 180 5.01 13.63 9.33
N HIS A 181 5.86 12.78 8.75
CA HIS A 181 6.12 11.42 9.22
C HIS A 181 7.61 11.20 9.41
N PRO A 182 8.04 10.42 10.44
CA PRO A 182 9.41 9.96 10.52
C PRO A 182 9.83 9.21 9.26
N VAL A 183 11.01 9.50 8.72
CA VAL A 183 11.60 8.76 7.59
C VAL A 183 11.83 7.30 7.98
N ILE A 184 12.26 7.06 9.22
CA ILE A 184 12.40 5.72 9.78
C ILE A 184 11.29 5.49 10.82
N LYS A 185 10.41 4.56 10.52
CA LYS A 185 9.35 4.12 11.44
C LYS A 185 9.65 2.73 11.99
N LYS A 186 9.14 2.46 13.18
CA LYS A 186 9.13 1.12 13.78
C LYS A 186 7.77 0.48 13.55
N HIS A 187 7.75 -0.68 12.91
CA HIS A 187 6.52 -1.43 12.70
C HIS A 187 5.91 -1.85 14.05
N PRO A 188 4.62 -1.55 14.32
CA PRO A 188 4.05 -1.66 15.66
C PRO A 188 3.93 -3.11 16.17
N VAL A 189 3.87 -4.09 15.26
CA VAL A 189 3.73 -5.51 15.63
C VAL A 189 5.09 -6.21 15.66
N THR A 190 5.86 -6.11 14.57
CA THR A 190 7.13 -6.84 14.44
C THR A 190 8.31 -6.13 15.08
N GLY A 191 8.21 -4.83 15.35
CA GLY A 191 9.30 -4.00 15.82
C GLY A 191 10.39 -3.72 14.78
N ARG A 192 10.27 -4.24 13.57
CA ARG A 192 11.22 -3.98 12.47
C ARG A 192 11.22 -2.49 12.12
N LYS A 193 12.38 -1.93 11.83
CA LYS A 193 12.47 -0.57 11.27
C LYS A 193 12.19 -0.61 9.77
N ILE A 194 11.54 0.45 9.28
CA ILE A 194 11.14 0.60 7.88
C ILE A 194 11.52 1.99 7.38
N ILE A 195 11.82 2.10 6.09
CA ILE A 195 12.01 3.39 5.40
C ILE A 195 10.63 3.87 4.93
N PHE A 196 10.04 4.84 5.65
CA PHE A 196 8.66 5.30 5.41
C PHE A 196 8.62 6.52 4.51
N VAL A 197 9.05 6.37 3.26
CA VAL A 197 8.90 7.35 2.19
C VAL A 197 8.41 6.65 0.91
N ASN A 198 7.71 7.39 0.04
CA ASN A 198 7.30 6.90 -1.26
C ASN A 198 7.28 8.04 -2.29
N LYS A 199 7.44 7.66 -3.56
CA LYS A 199 7.59 8.63 -4.65
C LYS A 199 6.31 9.41 -4.95
N LEU A 200 5.13 8.82 -4.66
CA LEU A 200 3.85 9.44 -4.96
C LEU A 200 3.51 10.56 -3.97
N PHE A 201 3.65 10.33 -2.67
CA PHE A 201 3.16 11.26 -1.65
C PHE A 201 4.24 12.03 -0.90
N THR A 202 5.50 11.56 -0.88
CA THR A 202 6.58 12.25 -0.15
C THR A 202 7.12 13.41 -0.97
N SER A 203 6.88 14.64 -0.51
CA SER A 203 7.28 15.85 -1.21
C SER A 203 8.71 16.28 -0.90
N HIS A 204 9.14 16.25 0.37
CA HIS A 204 10.48 16.65 0.79
C HIS A 204 10.81 16.14 2.21
N ILE A 205 12.11 16.17 2.56
CA ILE A 205 12.59 16.00 3.94
C ILE A 205 12.44 17.33 4.65
N GLU A 206 11.87 17.32 5.83
CA GLU A 206 11.56 18.53 6.60
C GLU A 206 12.83 19.20 7.10
N GLY A 207 13.01 20.49 6.76
CA GLY A 207 14.11 21.31 7.27
C GLY A 207 15.50 20.94 6.75
N ASP A 208 15.62 20.17 5.66
CA ASP A 208 16.91 19.75 5.11
C ASP A 208 17.09 20.23 3.67
N ASP A 209 18.15 21.02 3.43
CA ASP A 209 18.49 21.60 2.12
C ASP A 209 18.93 20.51 1.10
N GLU A 210 19.41 19.35 1.58
CA GLU A 210 19.78 18.19 0.75
C GLU A 210 18.60 17.24 0.47
N SER A 211 17.38 17.63 0.86
CA SER A 211 16.16 16.83 0.76
C SER A 211 16.02 16.08 -0.58
N GLY A 212 16.25 16.78 -1.70
CA GLY A 212 16.13 16.18 -3.04
C GLY A 212 17.15 15.06 -3.28
N SER A 213 18.38 15.18 -2.80
CA SER A 213 19.42 14.16 -2.96
C SER A 213 19.17 12.96 -2.04
N ILE A 214 18.69 13.21 -0.81
CA ILE A 214 18.33 12.17 0.14
C ILE A 214 17.16 11.34 -0.40
N LEU A 215 16.07 11.98 -0.84
CA LEU A 215 14.92 11.28 -1.40
C LEU A 215 15.27 10.50 -2.67
N LYS A 216 16.09 11.08 -3.55
CA LYS A 216 16.58 10.37 -4.74
C LYS A 216 17.29 9.07 -4.36
N PHE A 217 18.25 9.15 -3.42
CA PHE A 217 18.96 7.98 -2.93
C PHE A 217 17.99 6.94 -2.34
N LEU A 218 17.05 7.38 -1.48
CA LEU A 218 16.09 6.47 -0.84
C LEU A 218 15.19 5.79 -1.86
N PHE A 219 14.67 6.52 -2.86
CA PHE A 219 13.83 5.92 -3.91
C PHE A 219 14.62 4.93 -4.77
N GLU A 220 15.85 5.26 -5.18
CA GLU A 220 16.72 4.32 -5.89
C GLU A 220 17.02 3.06 -5.06
N HIS A 221 17.15 3.21 -3.74
CA HIS A 221 17.43 2.11 -2.83
C HIS A 221 16.21 1.19 -2.63
N ILE A 222 15.05 1.75 -2.26
CA ILE A 222 13.84 0.95 -1.93
C ILE A 222 13.16 0.33 -3.16
N HIS A 223 13.49 0.78 -4.36
CA HIS A 223 12.94 0.24 -5.61
C HIS A 223 13.83 -0.81 -6.27
N GLN A 224 14.89 -1.30 -5.61
CA GLN A 224 15.74 -2.35 -6.19
C GLN A 224 14.99 -3.68 -6.28
N ASP A 225 15.17 -4.40 -7.40
CA ASP A 225 14.50 -5.67 -7.69
C ASP A 225 14.66 -6.72 -6.58
N LYS A 226 15.78 -6.69 -5.85
CA LYS A 226 16.05 -7.62 -4.73
C LYS A 226 15.07 -7.50 -3.55
N TYR A 227 14.29 -6.41 -3.50
CA TYR A 227 13.26 -6.18 -2.49
C TYR A 227 11.85 -6.44 -3.01
N GLN A 228 11.70 -6.77 -4.29
CA GLN A 228 10.41 -6.85 -4.94
C GLN A 228 9.85 -8.27 -4.97
N CYS A 229 8.52 -8.33 -5.04
CA CYS A 229 7.71 -9.48 -5.37
C CYS A 229 6.68 -9.07 -6.42
N ARG A 230 6.53 -9.87 -7.48
CA ARG A 230 5.53 -9.65 -8.52
C ARG A 230 4.34 -10.58 -8.31
N PHE A 231 3.15 -10.01 -8.33
CA PHE A 231 1.90 -10.73 -8.27
C PHE A 231 1.14 -10.58 -9.59
N SER A 232 0.93 -11.70 -10.27
CA SER A 232 0.08 -11.78 -11.46
C SER A 232 -1.34 -12.11 -11.02
N TRP A 233 -2.27 -11.25 -11.39
CA TRP A 233 -3.67 -11.40 -11.02
C TRP A 233 -4.39 -12.47 -11.84
N GLU A 234 -5.35 -13.09 -11.23
CA GLU A 234 -6.37 -13.92 -11.82
C GLU A 234 -7.74 -13.43 -11.31
N ASN A 235 -8.82 -13.74 -12.05
CA ASN A 235 -10.17 -13.40 -11.58
C ASN A 235 -10.40 -13.95 -10.16
N ASN A 236 -10.96 -13.13 -9.29
CA ASN A 236 -11.21 -13.46 -7.88
C ASN A 236 -9.92 -13.74 -7.06
N SER A 237 -8.76 -13.32 -7.52
CA SER A 237 -7.59 -13.23 -6.64
C SER A 237 -7.74 -12.08 -5.66
N ILE A 238 -7.16 -12.24 -4.48
CA ILE A 238 -7.02 -11.17 -3.48
C ILE A 238 -5.55 -10.99 -3.16
N ALA A 239 -5.11 -9.74 -3.09
CA ALA A 239 -3.87 -9.33 -2.43
C ALA A 239 -4.22 -8.48 -1.21
N PHE A 240 -3.67 -8.87 -0.06
CA PHE A 240 -3.77 -8.12 1.18
C PHE A 240 -2.37 -7.74 1.66
N TRP A 241 -2.04 -6.45 1.67
CA TRP A 241 -0.71 -5.96 2.04
C TRP A 241 -0.75 -5.03 3.23
N ASP A 242 0.37 -5.04 3.97
CA ASP A 242 0.59 -4.19 5.14
C ASP A 242 1.19 -2.85 4.71
N ASN A 243 0.36 -1.80 4.67
CA ASN A 243 0.80 -0.44 4.32
C ASN A 243 1.85 0.14 5.29
N ARG A 244 2.06 -0.50 6.42
CA ARG A 244 3.08 -0.07 7.37
C ARG A 244 4.49 -0.47 6.96
N SER A 245 4.63 -1.40 5.99
CA SER A 245 5.94 -1.96 5.61
C SER A 245 6.15 -2.19 4.11
N VAL A 246 5.13 -1.97 3.27
CA VAL A 246 5.16 -2.32 1.84
C VAL A 246 4.88 -1.11 0.95
N LEU A 247 5.68 -0.99 -0.10
CA LEU A 247 5.32 -0.22 -1.30
C LEU A 247 4.68 -1.13 -2.32
N HIS A 248 3.80 -0.57 -3.14
CA HIS A 248 3.29 -1.27 -4.31
C HIS A 248 3.23 -0.36 -5.54
N LYS A 249 3.14 -1.01 -6.71
CA LYS A 249 3.11 -0.34 -8.00
C LYS A 249 2.36 -1.22 -9.01
N PRO A 250 1.35 -0.70 -9.74
CA PRO A 250 0.78 -1.41 -10.87
C PRO A 250 1.80 -1.50 -12.01
N VAL A 251 1.70 -2.57 -12.81
CA VAL A 251 2.50 -2.81 -14.01
C VAL A 251 1.54 -2.92 -15.19
N ASN A 252 1.65 -2.00 -16.11
CA ASN A 252 0.90 -2.00 -17.37
C ASN A 252 1.58 -2.88 -18.42
#